data_fcd7c151a779883176cfd40e70ddd68d
#
_entry.id   fcd7c151a779883176cfd40e70ddd68d
#
_cell.length_a   1.000
_cell.length_b   1.000
_cell.length_c   1.000
_cell.angle_alpha   90.00
_cell.angle_beta   90.00
_cell.angle_gamma   90.00
#
_symmetry.space_group_name_H-M   'P 1'
#
loop_
_entity.id
_entity.type
_entity.pdbx_description
1 polymer ?
#
loop_
_entity_poly.entity_id
_entity_poly.type
_entity_poly.pdbx_seq_one_letter_code
_entity_poly.pdbx_strand_id
1 'polypeptide(L)'
;MRMLRSDKFMQKNWEKMNEAVYKEDFLFEKKLDNRRLLFDVLRIVLNIMPLFYVSWKFGLGNVDIAIVFMVWQTQGQFNSIMASVFSEFKAVHYSVPYIDELCEFLENHVKSDDKNPNKNNIMIELKNVDFAYAANNKVLKNINLKILPGEKIAIIGPNGAGKTTLVKILANLYEPTSGEVVYGFDKLEVGAVWQDYVKFELSLKESIGLGDISKIDDRKQLLKICDMMGINIKDMDLDDIIGRSFDSEGKIPSDGQWQKIAIARAVFGDKLFLYMDEPTASLDPISEVNLYSEIKKAFGDKTVVFVSHRVGFANLAERILFVNDGEIVEDGSHKELMEKKGFYYNFYNEQLKWYEGVKEI
;
A
#
# COMPACT_ATOMS: atom_id res chain seq x y z
N MET A 1 3.38 -5.84 25.76
CA MET A 1 2.38 -6.73 26.41
C MET A 1 2.58 -6.87 27.91
N ARG A 2 3.79 -7.15 28.44
CA ARG A 2 4.02 -7.22 29.90
C ARG A 2 3.66 -5.95 30.67
N MET A 3 3.83 -4.76 30.09
CA MET A 3 3.47 -3.47 30.72
C MET A 3 1.97 -3.28 30.92
N LEU A 4 1.11 -3.87 30.08
CA LEU A 4 -0.34 -3.65 30.12
C LEU A 4 -1.11 -4.70 30.91
N ARG A 5 -0.46 -5.74 31.43
CA ARG A 5 -1.08 -6.90 32.10
C ARG A 5 -2.26 -7.48 31.31
N SER A 6 -2.21 -7.40 29.97
CA SER A 6 -3.29 -7.79 29.05
C SER A 6 -3.19 -9.24 28.55
N ASP A 7 -2.20 -10.00 29.03
CA ASP A 7 -1.92 -11.36 28.53
C ASP A 7 -3.13 -12.27 28.60
N LYS A 8 -3.83 -12.27 29.73
CA LYS A 8 -5.04 -13.11 29.91
C LYS A 8 -6.21 -12.67 29.03
N PHE A 9 -6.35 -11.36 28.79
CA PHE A 9 -7.40 -10.81 27.93
C PHE A 9 -7.11 -11.16 26.46
N MET A 10 -5.87 -10.98 26.03
CA MET A 10 -5.44 -11.31 24.66
C MET A 10 -5.54 -12.81 24.40
N GLN A 11 -5.12 -13.65 25.36
CA GLN A 11 -5.25 -15.09 25.26
C GLN A 11 -6.72 -15.51 25.13
N LYS A 12 -7.61 -14.98 25.96
CA LYS A 12 -9.04 -15.28 25.90
C LYS A 12 -9.71 -14.85 24.60
N ASN A 13 -9.30 -13.68 24.05
CA ASN A 13 -9.80 -13.24 22.76
C ASN A 13 -9.24 -14.09 21.61
N TRP A 14 -7.97 -14.47 21.69
CA TRP A 14 -7.36 -15.37 20.70
C TRP A 14 -8.04 -16.75 20.72
N GLU A 15 -8.29 -17.31 21.91
CA GLU A 15 -9.02 -18.56 22.06
C GLU A 15 -10.42 -18.49 21.44
N LYS A 16 -11.18 -17.40 21.69
CA LYS A 16 -12.51 -17.22 21.09
C LYS A 16 -12.49 -17.09 19.57
N MET A 17 -11.54 -16.33 19.03
CA MET A 17 -11.38 -16.19 17.57
C MET A 17 -10.97 -17.53 16.95
N ASN A 18 -10.05 -18.22 17.61
CA ASN A 18 -9.56 -19.52 17.16
C ASN A 18 -10.66 -20.60 17.21
N GLU A 19 -11.49 -20.63 18.26
CA GLU A 19 -12.65 -21.53 18.33
C GLU A 19 -13.66 -21.29 17.18
N ALA A 20 -13.88 -20.04 16.79
CA ALA A 20 -14.78 -19.73 15.68
C ALA A 20 -14.23 -20.25 14.34
N VAL A 21 -12.95 -20.00 14.07
CA VAL A 21 -12.25 -20.48 12.86
C VAL A 21 -12.19 -22.01 12.85
N TYR A 22 -11.79 -22.65 13.96
CA TYR A 22 -11.79 -24.12 14.06
C TYR A 22 -13.17 -24.74 13.85
N LYS A 23 -14.23 -24.06 14.27
CA LYS A 23 -15.58 -24.59 14.10
C LYS A 23 -16.05 -24.56 12.65
N GLU A 24 -15.71 -23.51 11.91
CA GLU A 24 -15.97 -23.42 10.48
C GLU A 24 -15.14 -24.44 9.70
N ASP A 25 -13.83 -24.52 9.95
CA ASP A 25 -12.95 -25.49 9.33
C ASP A 25 -13.37 -26.93 9.62
N PHE A 26 -13.74 -27.23 10.87
CA PHE A 26 -14.21 -28.54 11.26
C PHE A 26 -15.52 -28.95 10.55
N LEU A 27 -16.46 -28.02 10.38
CA LEU A 27 -17.70 -28.29 9.67
C LEU A 27 -17.45 -28.51 8.17
N PHE A 28 -16.51 -27.77 7.61
CA PHE A 28 -16.09 -27.91 6.21
C PHE A 28 -15.37 -29.26 6.01
N GLU A 29 -14.40 -29.60 6.85
CA GLU A 29 -13.70 -30.90 6.80
C GLU A 29 -14.67 -32.07 6.98
N LYS A 30 -15.59 -32.00 7.94
CA LYS A 30 -16.59 -33.05 8.15
C LYS A 30 -17.50 -33.28 6.95
N LYS A 31 -17.82 -32.23 6.19
CA LYS A 31 -18.59 -32.34 4.96
C LYS A 31 -17.79 -32.97 3.81
N LEU A 32 -16.48 -32.74 3.79
CA LEU A 32 -15.55 -33.37 2.86
C LEU A 32 -15.30 -34.84 3.22
N ASP A 33 -15.17 -35.17 4.50
CA ASP A 33 -14.90 -36.55 4.98
C ASP A 33 -16.04 -37.51 4.66
N ASN A 34 -17.30 -37.08 4.74
CA ASN A 34 -18.42 -37.90 4.33
C ASN A 34 -18.42 -38.29 2.85
N ARG A 35 -17.89 -37.40 1.98
CA ARG A 35 -17.70 -37.71 0.57
C ARG A 35 -16.47 -38.61 0.35
N ARG A 36 -15.39 -38.36 1.09
CA ARG A 36 -14.18 -39.22 1.06
C ARG A 36 -14.49 -40.66 1.43
N LEU A 37 -15.28 -40.91 2.50
CA LEU A 37 -15.66 -42.23 2.92
C LEU A 37 -16.34 -43.05 1.80
N LEU A 38 -17.23 -42.43 1.03
CA LEU A 38 -17.87 -43.08 -0.12
C LEU A 38 -16.88 -43.49 -1.20
N PHE A 39 -15.94 -42.60 -1.53
CA PHE A 39 -14.88 -42.88 -2.49
C PHE A 39 -13.89 -43.93 -1.97
N ASP A 40 -13.55 -43.91 -0.71
CA ASP A 40 -12.66 -44.90 -0.10
C ASP A 40 -13.29 -46.31 -0.06
N VAL A 41 -14.57 -46.41 0.26
CA VAL A 41 -15.31 -47.70 0.19
C VAL A 41 -15.35 -48.21 -1.25
N LEU A 42 -15.67 -47.34 -2.24
CA LEU A 42 -15.65 -47.72 -3.66
C LEU A 42 -14.25 -48.18 -4.11
N ARG A 43 -13.21 -47.46 -3.67
CA ARG A 43 -11.82 -47.84 -3.95
C ARG A 43 -11.46 -49.20 -3.38
N ILE A 44 -11.86 -49.49 -2.14
CA ILE A 44 -11.60 -50.78 -1.49
C ILE A 44 -12.28 -51.91 -2.28
N VAL A 45 -13.54 -51.73 -2.66
CA VAL A 45 -14.31 -52.72 -3.42
C VAL A 45 -13.62 -53.01 -4.78
N LEU A 46 -13.26 -51.95 -5.50
CA LEU A 46 -12.59 -52.06 -6.79
C LEU A 46 -11.18 -52.73 -6.69
N ASN A 47 -10.50 -52.57 -5.56
CA ASN A 47 -9.24 -53.22 -5.29
C ASN A 47 -9.36 -54.68 -4.90
N ILE A 48 -10.37 -55.07 -4.16
CA ILE A 48 -10.55 -56.45 -3.68
C ILE A 48 -11.14 -57.35 -4.78
N MET A 49 -12.04 -56.83 -5.62
CA MET A 49 -12.77 -57.59 -6.63
C MET A 49 -11.86 -58.35 -7.62
N PRO A 50 -10.86 -57.74 -8.26
CA PRO A 50 -9.97 -58.46 -9.23
C PRO A 50 -9.15 -59.53 -8.57
N LEU A 51 -8.62 -59.26 -7.35
CA LEU A 51 -7.86 -60.24 -6.57
C LEU A 51 -8.71 -61.42 -6.17
N PHE A 52 -9.92 -61.16 -5.67
CA PHE A 52 -10.87 -62.21 -5.31
C PHE A 52 -11.25 -63.06 -6.50
N TYR A 53 -11.56 -62.44 -7.64
CA TYR A 53 -11.90 -63.18 -8.88
C TYR A 53 -10.79 -64.08 -9.35
N VAL A 54 -9.56 -63.59 -9.40
CA VAL A 54 -8.39 -64.39 -9.89
C VAL A 54 -8.03 -65.47 -8.87
N SER A 55 -8.10 -65.21 -7.58
CA SER A 55 -7.86 -66.21 -6.53
C SER A 55 -8.94 -67.30 -6.55
N TRP A 56 -10.20 -66.98 -6.81
CA TRP A 56 -11.28 -67.96 -6.99
C TRP A 56 -11.02 -68.83 -8.22
N LYS A 57 -10.62 -68.23 -9.37
CA LYS A 57 -10.24 -68.98 -10.57
C LYS A 57 -9.02 -69.89 -10.36
N PHE A 58 -8.05 -69.46 -9.55
CA PHE A 58 -6.91 -70.29 -9.15
C PHE A 58 -7.38 -71.51 -8.34
N GLY A 59 -8.30 -71.33 -7.37
CA GLY A 59 -8.87 -72.41 -6.59
C GLY A 59 -9.66 -73.47 -7.43
N LEU A 60 -10.15 -73.04 -8.62
CA LEU A 60 -10.78 -73.96 -9.61
C LEU A 60 -9.79 -74.64 -10.56
N GLY A 61 -8.50 -74.39 -10.42
CA GLY A 61 -7.47 -74.93 -11.28
C GLY A 61 -7.40 -74.31 -12.70
N ASN A 62 -8.08 -73.17 -12.93
CA ASN A 62 -8.19 -72.53 -14.25
C ASN A 62 -7.11 -71.48 -14.52
N VAL A 63 -6.31 -71.14 -13.53
CA VAL A 63 -5.31 -70.06 -13.61
C VAL A 63 -4.09 -70.42 -12.77
N ASP A 64 -2.89 -70.09 -13.22
CA ASP A 64 -1.65 -70.33 -12.50
C ASP A 64 -1.45 -69.28 -11.39
N ILE A 65 -0.74 -69.64 -10.33
CA ILE A 65 -0.40 -68.77 -9.21
C ILE A 65 0.38 -67.51 -9.65
N ALA A 66 1.15 -67.64 -10.72
CA ALA A 66 1.90 -66.54 -11.36
C ALA A 66 0.97 -65.42 -11.80
N ILE A 67 -0.25 -65.74 -12.28
CA ILE A 67 -1.23 -64.73 -12.72
C ILE A 67 -1.85 -64.03 -11.48
N VAL A 68 -2.08 -64.72 -10.38
CA VAL A 68 -2.53 -64.10 -9.12
C VAL A 68 -1.51 -63.04 -8.66
N PHE A 69 -0.23 -63.40 -8.68
CA PHE A 69 0.85 -62.52 -8.29
C PHE A 69 0.98 -61.32 -9.25
N MET A 70 0.86 -61.55 -10.56
CA MET A 70 0.87 -60.49 -11.58
C MET A 70 -0.26 -59.49 -11.38
N VAL A 71 -1.47 -59.95 -11.10
CA VAL A 71 -2.63 -59.05 -10.84
C VAL A 71 -2.41 -58.27 -9.58
N TRP A 72 -1.88 -58.87 -8.51
CA TRP A 72 -1.56 -58.18 -7.27
C TRP A 72 -0.52 -57.05 -7.46
N GLN A 73 0.56 -57.34 -8.20
CA GLN A 73 1.63 -56.38 -8.52
C GLN A 73 1.10 -55.23 -9.39
N THR A 74 0.35 -55.56 -10.44
CA THR A 74 -0.22 -54.55 -11.37
C THR A 74 -1.21 -53.63 -10.65
N GLN A 75 -1.98 -54.18 -9.72
CA GLN A 75 -2.93 -53.43 -8.92
C GLN A 75 -2.22 -52.44 -7.97
N GLY A 76 -1.08 -52.83 -7.38
CA GLY A 76 -0.24 -51.98 -6.58
C GLY A 76 0.29 -50.77 -7.41
N GLN A 77 0.79 -51.05 -8.62
CA GLN A 77 1.22 -49.99 -9.53
C GLN A 77 0.09 -49.06 -9.95
N PHE A 78 -1.06 -49.60 -10.29
CA PHE A 78 -2.25 -48.83 -10.65
C PHE A 78 -2.66 -47.88 -9.53
N ASN A 79 -2.72 -48.37 -8.29
CA ASN A 79 -3.05 -47.54 -7.12
C ASN A 79 -2.04 -46.43 -6.88
N SER A 80 -0.76 -46.68 -7.06
CA SER A 80 0.31 -45.69 -6.95
C SER A 80 0.17 -44.60 -8.02
N ILE A 81 -0.10 -44.93 -9.25
CA ILE A 81 -0.32 -43.98 -10.33
C ILE A 81 -1.55 -43.15 -10.08
N MET A 82 -2.67 -43.78 -9.69
CA MET A 82 -3.89 -43.06 -9.36
C MET A 82 -3.69 -42.08 -8.18
N ALA A 83 -2.97 -42.48 -7.14
CA ALA A 83 -2.66 -41.63 -6.02
C ALA A 83 -1.83 -40.41 -6.44
N SER A 84 -0.83 -40.59 -7.33
CA SER A 84 -0.03 -39.44 -7.83
C SER A 84 -0.88 -38.52 -8.70
N VAL A 85 -1.70 -39.05 -9.61
CA VAL A 85 -2.60 -38.21 -10.45
C VAL A 85 -3.56 -37.38 -9.57
N PHE A 86 -4.15 -37.98 -8.55
CA PHE A 86 -5.02 -37.22 -7.62
C PHE A 86 -4.25 -36.18 -6.82
N SER A 87 -3.02 -36.47 -6.42
CA SER A 87 -2.14 -35.54 -5.73
C SER A 87 -1.83 -34.31 -6.59
N GLU A 88 -1.46 -34.53 -7.84
CA GLU A 88 -1.18 -33.44 -8.80
C GLU A 88 -2.44 -32.61 -9.12
N PHE A 89 -3.58 -33.29 -9.32
CA PHE A 89 -4.84 -32.59 -9.55
C PHE A 89 -5.22 -31.71 -8.36
N LYS A 90 -4.99 -32.21 -7.14
CA LYS A 90 -5.21 -31.43 -5.91
C LYS A 90 -4.27 -30.22 -5.84
N ALA A 91 -2.99 -30.40 -6.19
CA ALA A 91 -2.02 -29.30 -6.20
C ALA A 91 -2.44 -28.20 -7.19
N VAL A 92 -2.87 -28.57 -8.41
CA VAL A 92 -3.41 -27.60 -9.39
C VAL A 92 -4.63 -26.87 -8.83
N HIS A 93 -5.59 -27.58 -8.26
CA HIS A 93 -6.80 -26.98 -7.72
C HIS A 93 -6.51 -25.97 -6.59
N TYR A 94 -5.54 -26.25 -5.72
CA TYR A 94 -5.11 -25.31 -4.69
C TYR A 94 -4.33 -24.11 -5.24
N SER A 95 -3.71 -24.24 -6.42
CA SER A 95 -2.95 -23.15 -7.03
C SER A 95 -3.81 -22.16 -7.81
N VAL A 96 -5.00 -22.56 -8.27
CA VAL A 96 -5.89 -21.72 -9.08
C VAL A 96 -6.25 -20.39 -8.39
N PRO A 97 -6.67 -20.34 -7.10
CA PRO A 97 -6.99 -19.09 -6.44
C PRO A 97 -5.82 -18.11 -6.38
N TYR A 98 -4.59 -18.62 -6.20
CA TYR A 98 -3.39 -17.76 -6.19
C TYR A 98 -3.07 -17.20 -7.58
N ILE A 99 -3.37 -17.98 -8.65
CA ILE A 99 -3.22 -17.51 -10.03
C ILE A 99 -4.26 -16.43 -10.32
N ASP A 100 -5.51 -16.62 -9.91
CA ASP A 100 -6.57 -15.63 -10.08
C ASP A 100 -6.25 -14.33 -9.36
N GLU A 101 -5.76 -14.40 -8.11
CA GLU A 101 -5.34 -13.23 -7.34
C GLU A 101 -4.14 -12.52 -8.00
N LEU A 102 -3.18 -13.29 -8.53
CA LEU A 102 -2.05 -12.73 -9.28
C LEU A 102 -2.51 -12.07 -10.59
N CYS A 103 -3.43 -12.69 -11.32
CA CYS A 103 -4.00 -12.12 -12.54
C CYS A 103 -4.75 -10.82 -12.24
N GLU A 104 -5.58 -10.79 -11.20
CA GLU A 104 -6.28 -9.58 -10.74
C GLU A 104 -5.29 -8.48 -10.35
N PHE A 105 -4.23 -8.83 -9.62
CA PHE A 105 -3.16 -7.89 -9.29
C PHE A 105 -2.49 -7.31 -10.53
N LEU A 106 -2.12 -8.15 -11.50
CA LEU A 106 -1.48 -7.72 -12.75
C LEU A 106 -2.42 -6.88 -13.62
N GLU A 107 -3.68 -7.27 -13.75
CA GLU A 107 -4.69 -6.51 -14.53
C GLU A 107 -4.93 -5.12 -13.93
N ASN A 108 -5.03 -5.01 -12.61
CA ASN A 108 -5.20 -3.74 -11.93
C ASN A 108 -3.98 -2.83 -12.06
N HIS A 109 -2.75 -3.39 -12.21
CA HIS A 109 -1.52 -2.62 -12.37
C HIS A 109 -1.16 -2.34 -13.83
N VAL A 110 -1.73 -3.08 -14.80
CA VAL A 110 -1.51 -2.89 -16.25
C VAL A 110 -2.57 -1.98 -16.89
N LYS A 111 -3.59 -1.57 -16.16
CA LYS A 111 -4.47 -0.46 -16.60
C LYS A 111 -3.69 0.86 -16.59
N SER A 112 -2.66 0.92 -17.41
CA SER A 112 -2.01 2.17 -17.78
C SER A 112 -2.91 2.91 -18.77
N ASP A 113 -3.60 3.88 -18.32
CA ASP A 113 -3.71 5.25 -18.79
C ASP A 113 -3.61 5.51 -20.30
N ASP A 114 -4.61 5.08 -21.03
CA ASP A 114 -5.01 5.78 -22.26
C ASP A 114 -6.06 6.86 -21.90
N LYS A 115 -5.76 7.72 -20.92
CA LYS A 115 -6.57 8.91 -20.65
C LYS A 115 -6.10 10.02 -21.59
N ASN A 116 -6.99 10.36 -22.51
CA ASN A 116 -6.79 11.44 -23.50
C ASN A 116 -6.39 12.75 -22.78
N PRO A 117 -5.18 13.28 -22.98
CA PRO A 117 -4.74 14.50 -22.30
C PRO A 117 -5.56 15.67 -22.82
N ASN A 118 -6.21 16.35 -21.91
CA ASN A 118 -6.90 17.58 -22.22
C ASN A 118 -5.83 18.68 -22.35
N LYS A 119 -5.59 19.18 -23.57
CA LYS A 119 -4.53 20.18 -23.91
C LYS A 119 -4.77 21.58 -23.32
N ASN A 120 -5.67 21.70 -22.35
CA ASN A 120 -5.85 22.94 -21.61
C ASN A 120 -4.74 23.02 -20.55
N ASN A 121 -4.23 24.21 -20.28
CA ASN A 121 -3.19 24.48 -19.28
C ASN A 121 -3.65 24.19 -17.84
N ILE A 122 -4.10 22.94 -17.59
CA ILE A 122 -4.63 22.42 -16.35
C ILE A 122 -3.78 21.21 -15.98
N MET A 123 -3.34 21.12 -14.72
CA MET A 123 -2.62 19.98 -14.21
C MET A 123 -3.57 18.83 -13.89
N ILE A 124 -4.58 19.09 -13.04
CA ILE A 124 -5.60 18.12 -12.62
C ILE A 124 -6.92 18.85 -12.44
N GLU A 125 -8.04 18.27 -12.87
CA GLU A 125 -9.37 18.78 -12.63
C GLU A 125 -10.29 17.68 -12.11
N LEU A 126 -10.91 17.91 -10.96
CA LEU A 126 -11.95 17.07 -10.39
C LEU A 126 -13.30 17.71 -10.64
N LYS A 127 -14.28 16.94 -11.14
CA LYS A 127 -15.64 17.40 -11.44
C LYS A 127 -16.65 16.52 -10.72
N ASN A 128 -17.33 17.10 -9.73
CA ASN A 128 -18.37 16.45 -8.92
C ASN A 128 -17.92 15.08 -8.37
N VAL A 129 -16.68 14.99 -7.86
CA VAL A 129 -16.08 13.74 -7.42
C VAL A 129 -16.60 13.36 -6.04
N ASP A 130 -17.19 12.16 -5.96
CA ASP A 130 -17.48 11.47 -4.71
C ASP A 130 -16.54 10.29 -4.53
N PHE A 131 -16.25 9.94 -3.28
CA PHE A 131 -15.50 8.73 -2.98
C PHE A 131 -15.96 8.08 -1.68
N ALA A 132 -16.05 6.73 -1.69
CA ALA A 132 -16.35 5.90 -0.54
C ALA A 132 -15.48 4.65 -0.54
N TYR A 133 -14.92 4.27 0.63
CA TYR A 133 -14.23 2.98 0.80
C TYR A 133 -15.18 1.79 0.84
N ALA A 134 -16.41 2.01 1.29
CA ALA A 134 -17.47 1.02 1.32
C ALA A 134 -18.80 1.70 0.93
N ALA A 135 -19.71 0.92 0.35
CA ALA A 135 -20.92 1.41 -0.32
C ALA A 135 -21.77 2.44 0.45
N ASN A 136 -21.67 2.51 1.78
CA ASN A 136 -22.54 3.35 2.61
C ASN A 136 -21.82 4.50 3.34
N ASN A 137 -20.53 4.71 3.11
CA ASN A 137 -19.78 5.77 3.84
C ASN A 137 -18.97 6.63 2.87
N LYS A 138 -19.59 7.71 2.37
CA LYS A 138 -18.91 8.69 1.53
C LYS A 138 -17.89 9.47 2.36
N VAL A 139 -16.63 9.37 1.98
CA VAL A 139 -15.50 10.10 2.57
C VAL A 139 -15.26 11.43 1.86
N LEU A 140 -15.49 11.48 0.54
CA LEU A 140 -15.48 12.73 -0.23
C LEU A 140 -16.83 12.93 -0.90
N LYS A 141 -17.29 14.17 -0.93
CA LYS A 141 -18.62 14.57 -1.37
C LYS A 141 -18.52 15.77 -2.30
N ASN A 142 -18.93 15.56 -3.55
CA ASN A 142 -19.06 16.60 -4.57
C ASN A 142 -17.82 17.51 -4.70
N ILE A 143 -16.64 16.90 -4.73
CA ILE A 143 -15.40 17.65 -4.86
C ILE A 143 -15.28 18.23 -6.27
N ASN A 144 -15.13 19.56 -6.33
CA ASN A 144 -14.83 20.30 -7.53
C ASN A 144 -13.52 21.07 -7.28
N LEU A 145 -12.48 20.72 -8.02
CA LEU A 145 -11.14 21.28 -7.82
C LEU A 145 -10.40 21.35 -9.15
N LYS A 146 -9.71 22.47 -9.36
CA LYS A 146 -8.83 22.65 -10.50
C LYS A 146 -7.45 23.08 -10.02
N ILE A 147 -6.44 22.33 -10.42
CA ILE A 147 -5.04 22.58 -10.09
C ILE A 147 -4.30 22.97 -11.37
N LEU A 148 -3.57 24.07 -11.32
CA LEU A 148 -2.75 24.57 -12.42
C LEU A 148 -1.29 24.08 -12.29
N PRO A 149 -0.55 23.97 -13.42
CA PRO A 149 0.86 23.66 -13.36
C PRO A 149 1.63 24.70 -12.53
N GLY A 150 2.51 24.22 -11.66
CA GLY A 150 3.35 25.06 -10.81
C GLY A 150 2.69 25.54 -9.51
N GLU A 151 1.41 25.33 -9.27
CA GLU A 151 0.75 25.72 -8.01
C GLU A 151 1.32 24.99 -6.80
N LYS A 152 1.41 25.71 -5.66
CA LYS A 152 1.75 25.18 -4.34
C LYS A 152 0.51 25.27 -3.47
N ILE A 153 -0.11 24.12 -3.21
CA ILE A 153 -1.42 24.01 -2.55
C ILE A 153 -1.26 23.32 -1.20
N ALA A 154 -1.85 23.92 -0.16
CA ALA A 154 -2.00 23.26 1.14
C ALA A 154 -3.43 22.76 1.33
N ILE A 155 -3.61 21.49 1.64
CA ILE A 155 -4.88 20.90 2.06
C ILE A 155 -4.88 20.82 3.57
N ILE A 156 -5.73 21.63 4.22
CA ILE A 156 -5.81 21.78 5.67
C ILE A 156 -7.22 21.40 6.15
N GLY A 157 -7.33 20.90 7.37
CA GLY A 157 -8.61 20.56 7.99
C GLY A 157 -8.45 19.55 9.12
N PRO A 158 -9.53 19.26 9.86
CA PRO A 158 -9.51 18.35 11.00
C PRO A 158 -9.16 16.90 10.59
N ASN A 159 -8.82 16.08 11.59
CA ASN A 159 -8.58 14.66 11.36
C ASN A 159 -9.87 13.99 10.90
N GLY A 160 -9.75 13.06 9.93
CA GLY A 160 -10.92 12.38 9.35
C GLY A 160 -11.71 13.18 8.29
N ALA A 161 -11.33 14.43 7.98
CA ALA A 161 -12.02 15.27 6.99
C ALA A 161 -11.90 14.77 5.53
N GLY A 162 -11.10 13.75 5.25
CA GLY A 162 -10.92 13.21 3.89
C GLY A 162 -9.68 13.72 3.15
N LYS A 163 -8.78 14.49 3.79
CA LYS A 163 -7.57 15.08 3.17
C LYS A 163 -6.69 14.06 2.46
N THR A 164 -6.26 13.02 3.16
CA THR A 164 -5.41 11.94 2.60
C THR A 164 -6.12 11.19 1.46
N THR A 165 -7.45 11.01 1.56
CA THR A 165 -8.25 10.38 0.50
C THR A 165 -8.30 11.26 -0.75
N LEU A 166 -8.51 12.57 -0.59
CA LEU A 166 -8.50 13.52 -1.70
C LEU A 166 -7.18 13.44 -2.48
N VAL A 167 -6.08 13.37 -1.78
CA VAL A 167 -4.78 13.29 -2.45
C VAL A 167 -4.52 11.95 -3.10
N LYS A 168 -4.98 10.84 -2.52
CA LYS A 168 -4.88 9.54 -3.18
C LYS A 168 -5.62 9.53 -4.53
N ILE A 169 -6.73 10.26 -4.65
CA ILE A 169 -7.42 10.48 -5.92
C ILE A 169 -6.60 11.39 -6.84
N LEU A 170 -6.07 12.51 -6.33
CA LEU A 170 -5.21 13.40 -7.12
C LEU A 170 -3.96 12.69 -7.65
N ALA A 171 -3.40 11.75 -6.88
CA ALA A 171 -2.27 10.93 -7.26
C ALA A 171 -2.63 9.72 -8.15
N ASN A 172 -3.89 9.59 -8.56
CA ASN A 172 -4.42 8.46 -9.35
C ASN A 172 -4.23 7.09 -8.69
N LEU A 173 -4.19 7.04 -7.36
CA LEU A 173 -4.10 5.79 -6.60
C LEU A 173 -5.48 5.19 -6.31
N TYR A 174 -6.53 6.03 -6.34
CA TYR A 174 -7.92 5.62 -6.18
C TYR A 174 -8.77 6.21 -7.29
N GLU A 175 -9.66 5.38 -7.83
CA GLU A 175 -10.70 5.84 -8.74
C GLU A 175 -11.89 6.41 -7.96
N PRO A 176 -12.49 7.53 -8.40
CA PRO A 176 -13.67 8.09 -7.75
C PRO A 176 -14.86 7.12 -7.86
N THR A 177 -15.72 7.11 -6.83
CA THR A 177 -16.98 6.34 -6.87
C THR A 177 -17.97 6.95 -7.86
N SER A 178 -17.95 8.29 -8.02
CA SER A 178 -18.71 9.05 -9.03
C SER A 178 -17.99 10.35 -9.37
N GLY A 179 -18.37 10.97 -10.47
CA GLY A 179 -17.70 12.16 -11.01
C GLY A 179 -16.56 11.80 -11.96
N GLU A 180 -15.74 12.79 -12.30
CA GLU A 180 -14.66 12.66 -13.28
C GLU A 180 -13.37 13.29 -12.75
N VAL A 181 -12.23 12.62 -13.00
CA VAL A 181 -10.88 13.18 -12.79
C VAL A 181 -10.22 13.32 -14.15
N VAL A 182 -9.83 14.54 -14.49
CA VAL A 182 -9.16 14.87 -15.76
C VAL A 182 -7.73 15.28 -15.49
N TYR A 183 -6.78 14.60 -16.12
CA TYR A 183 -5.35 14.93 -16.06
C TYR A 183 -4.93 15.69 -17.33
N GLY A 184 -4.10 16.71 -17.17
CA GLY A 184 -3.62 17.56 -18.27
C GLY A 184 -2.40 17.02 -19.00
N PHE A 185 -1.96 15.80 -18.71
CA PHE A 185 -0.74 15.17 -19.26
C PHE A 185 -0.97 13.67 -19.51
N ASP A 186 -0.16 13.12 -20.43
CA ASP A 186 -0.29 11.70 -20.84
C ASP A 186 0.15 10.73 -19.76
N LYS A 187 1.17 11.11 -18.96
CA LYS A 187 1.72 10.30 -17.88
C LYS A 187 1.94 11.15 -16.64
N LEU A 188 1.24 10.79 -15.56
CA LEU A 188 1.43 11.44 -14.27
C LEU A 188 2.66 10.87 -13.56
N GLU A 189 3.77 11.58 -13.62
CA GLU A 189 4.93 11.24 -12.80
C GLU A 189 4.82 11.95 -11.45
N VAL A 190 4.36 11.20 -10.46
CA VAL A 190 4.15 11.67 -9.08
C VAL A 190 5.34 11.31 -8.21
N GLY A 191 5.86 12.29 -7.49
CA GLY A 191 6.69 12.05 -6.31
C GLY A 191 5.83 12.16 -5.06
N ALA A 192 5.84 11.15 -4.21
CA ALA A 192 5.00 11.13 -3.01
C ALA A 192 5.80 10.85 -1.75
N VAL A 193 5.50 11.61 -0.68
CA VAL A 193 5.92 11.33 0.69
C VAL A 193 4.66 11.12 1.52
N TRP A 194 4.47 9.91 1.99
CA TRP A 194 3.35 9.54 2.86
C TRP A 194 3.75 9.70 4.33
N GLN A 195 2.78 9.86 5.20
CA GLN A 195 2.99 9.94 6.65
C GLN A 195 3.78 8.72 7.16
N ASP A 196 3.42 7.51 6.69
CA ASP A 196 4.09 6.25 6.97
C ASP A 196 5.00 5.86 5.78
N TYR A 197 6.02 6.68 5.50
CA TYR A 197 6.94 6.39 4.42
C TYR A 197 7.79 5.14 4.70
N VAL A 198 8.07 4.37 3.65
CA VAL A 198 8.87 3.16 3.76
C VAL A 198 10.35 3.51 3.92
N LYS A 199 10.97 2.96 4.97
CA LYS A 199 12.41 2.98 5.20
C LYS A 199 13.04 1.83 4.44
N PHE A 200 13.58 2.10 3.25
CA PHE A 200 14.28 1.08 2.46
C PHE A 200 15.71 0.95 2.96
N GLU A 201 16.04 -0.18 3.54
CA GLU A 201 17.38 -0.52 4.02
C GLU A 201 18.25 -1.02 2.86
N LEU A 202 18.58 -0.11 1.96
CA LEU A 202 19.42 -0.29 0.77
C LEU A 202 20.60 0.68 0.86
N SER A 203 21.43 0.80 -0.19
CA SER A 203 22.38 1.91 -0.24
C SER A 203 21.65 3.27 -0.30
N LEU A 204 22.31 4.35 0.15
CA LEU A 204 21.71 5.69 0.10
C LEU A 204 21.30 6.06 -1.33
N LYS A 205 22.16 5.76 -2.33
CA LYS A 205 21.85 6.01 -3.74
C LYS A 205 20.61 5.25 -4.22
N GLU A 206 20.48 3.98 -3.82
CA GLU A 206 19.32 3.18 -4.19
C GLU A 206 18.06 3.69 -3.50
N SER A 207 18.15 3.99 -2.20
CA SER A 207 17.02 4.51 -1.43
C SER A 207 16.47 5.82 -1.96
N ILE A 208 17.32 6.69 -2.53
CA ILE A 208 16.91 7.92 -3.24
C ILE A 208 16.50 7.59 -4.67
N GLY A 209 17.32 6.77 -5.37
CA GLY A 209 17.18 6.41 -6.78
C GLY A 209 15.89 5.67 -7.13
N LEU A 210 15.25 5.00 -6.16
CA LEU A 210 13.91 4.44 -6.33
C LEU A 210 12.86 5.47 -6.76
N GLY A 211 13.12 6.76 -6.61
CA GLY A 211 12.27 7.83 -7.13
C GLY A 211 12.24 7.89 -8.67
N ASP A 212 13.36 7.55 -9.31
CA ASP A 212 13.49 7.41 -10.76
C ASP A 212 14.61 6.41 -11.09
N ILE A 213 14.20 5.16 -11.30
CA ILE A 213 15.15 4.04 -11.53
C ILE A 213 16.02 4.28 -12.78
N SER A 214 15.50 5.00 -13.77
CA SER A 214 16.28 5.30 -15.00
C SER A 214 17.51 6.19 -14.73
N LYS A 215 17.51 6.92 -13.61
CA LYS A 215 18.57 7.86 -13.18
C LYS A 215 19.31 7.41 -11.92
N ILE A 216 19.11 6.19 -11.46
CA ILE A 216 19.68 5.67 -10.20
C ILE A 216 21.21 5.76 -10.14
N ASP A 217 21.87 5.71 -11.29
CA ASP A 217 23.34 5.83 -11.43
C ASP A 217 23.81 7.28 -11.73
N ASP A 218 22.90 8.25 -11.81
CA ASP A 218 23.28 9.67 -11.97
C ASP A 218 23.77 10.25 -10.64
N ARG A 219 25.06 9.94 -10.32
CA ARG A 219 25.73 10.40 -9.11
C ARG A 219 25.67 11.93 -8.94
N LYS A 220 25.69 12.68 -10.03
CA LYS A 220 25.66 14.15 -9.99
C LYS A 220 24.30 14.66 -9.51
N GLN A 221 23.21 14.09 -10.01
CA GLN A 221 21.86 14.45 -9.60
C GLN A 221 21.59 13.99 -8.15
N LEU A 222 22.07 12.80 -7.77
CA LEU A 222 21.99 12.29 -6.40
C LEU A 222 22.69 13.21 -5.40
N LEU A 223 23.93 13.62 -5.69
CA LEU A 223 24.68 14.55 -4.85
C LEU A 223 23.98 15.89 -4.70
N LYS A 224 23.46 16.43 -5.81
CA LYS A 224 22.69 17.68 -5.80
C LYS A 224 21.46 17.60 -4.89
N ILE A 225 20.72 16.48 -4.93
CA ILE A 225 19.54 16.29 -4.09
C ILE A 225 19.92 16.10 -2.62
N CYS A 226 21.00 15.37 -2.33
CA CYS A 226 21.52 15.24 -0.96
C CYS A 226 21.87 16.60 -0.37
N ASP A 227 22.58 17.46 -1.15
CA ASP A 227 22.93 18.82 -0.73
C ASP A 227 21.67 19.67 -0.48
N MET A 228 20.71 19.64 -1.40
CA MET A 228 19.43 20.37 -1.26
C MET A 228 18.63 19.95 -0.03
N MET A 229 18.66 18.68 0.36
CA MET A 229 17.97 18.14 1.53
C MET A 229 18.81 18.15 2.81
N GLY A 230 20.02 18.73 2.77
CA GLY A 230 20.91 18.76 3.91
C GLY A 230 21.28 17.37 4.41
N ILE A 231 21.40 16.39 3.50
CA ILE A 231 21.91 15.04 3.80
C ILE A 231 23.44 15.14 3.71
N ASN A 232 24.11 14.96 4.86
CA ASN A 232 25.56 15.10 4.93
C ASN A 232 26.26 13.83 4.40
N ILE A 233 26.85 13.94 3.20
CA ILE A 233 27.53 12.82 2.52
C ILE A 233 28.82 12.40 3.23
N LYS A 234 29.42 13.26 4.05
CA LYS A 234 30.59 12.87 4.87
C LYS A 234 30.22 11.88 5.96
N ASP A 235 28.99 11.95 6.46
CA ASP A 235 28.48 11.04 7.48
C ASP A 235 27.88 9.77 6.86
N MET A 236 27.35 9.88 5.62
CA MET A 236 26.64 8.82 4.92
C MET A 236 26.89 8.94 3.40
N ASP A 237 27.85 8.17 2.87
CA ASP A 237 28.15 8.16 1.43
C ASP A 237 27.00 7.52 0.63
N LEU A 238 26.96 7.83 -0.67
CA LEU A 238 25.93 7.28 -1.59
C LEU A 238 25.92 5.76 -1.63
N ASP A 239 27.07 5.13 -1.46
CA ASP A 239 27.23 3.68 -1.54
C ASP A 239 27.12 2.99 -0.16
N ASP A 240 26.97 3.77 0.94
CA ASP A 240 26.76 3.21 2.28
C ASP A 240 25.37 2.55 2.37
N ILE A 241 25.33 1.34 2.93
CA ILE A 241 24.08 0.67 3.29
C ILE A 241 23.45 1.39 4.48
N ILE A 242 22.17 1.75 4.37
CA ILE A 242 21.40 2.37 5.44
C ILE A 242 20.43 1.36 6.05
N GLY A 243 20.46 1.27 7.39
CA GLY A 243 19.78 0.21 8.14
C GLY A 243 20.66 -0.99 8.44
N ARG A 244 20.20 -1.88 9.33
CA ARG A 244 20.96 -3.06 9.79
C ARG A 244 20.23 -4.38 9.66
N SER A 245 19.12 -4.41 8.95
CA SER A 245 18.37 -5.65 8.74
C SER A 245 19.11 -6.64 7.83
N PHE A 246 19.91 -6.11 6.89
CA PHE A 246 20.64 -6.92 5.91
C PHE A 246 22.16 -6.79 6.02
N ASP A 247 22.66 -5.76 6.69
CA ASP A 247 24.09 -5.51 6.90
C ASP A 247 24.35 -5.03 8.34
N SER A 248 25.08 -5.80 9.13
CA SER A 248 25.40 -5.47 10.53
C SER A 248 26.21 -4.18 10.68
N GLU A 249 27.01 -3.81 9.67
CA GLU A 249 27.82 -2.59 9.62
C GLU A 249 27.07 -1.40 9.02
N GLY A 250 25.83 -1.60 8.58
CA GLY A 250 24.98 -0.58 8.00
C GLY A 250 24.78 0.62 8.94
N LYS A 251 24.73 1.81 8.35
CA LYS A 251 24.52 3.07 9.07
C LYS A 251 23.06 3.23 9.45
N ILE A 252 22.78 3.67 10.68
CA ILE A 252 21.40 3.89 11.15
C ILE A 252 21.09 5.39 11.08
N PRO A 253 20.26 5.83 10.10
CA PRO A 253 19.79 7.21 10.06
C PRO A 253 18.87 7.52 11.25
N SER A 254 18.91 8.76 11.75
CA SER A 254 17.87 9.26 12.65
C SER A 254 16.53 9.36 11.93
N ASP A 255 15.42 9.48 12.66
CA ASP A 255 14.10 9.63 12.04
C ASP A 255 14.03 10.86 11.11
N GLY A 256 14.67 11.97 11.50
CA GLY A 256 14.78 13.15 10.65
C GLY A 256 15.63 12.92 9.39
N GLN A 257 16.67 12.10 9.45
CA GLN A 257 17.45 11.72 8.26
C GLN A 257 16.65 10.79 7.35
N TRP A 258 15.94 9.81 7.89
CA TRP A 258 15.03 8.96 7.12
C TRP A 258 13.97 9.79 6.38
N GLN A 259 13.44 10.81 7.05
CA GLN A 259 12.46 11.72 6.45
C GLN A 259 13.07 12.52 5.29
N LYS A 260 14.28 13.06 5.46
CA LYS A 260 15.03 13.75 4.39
C LYS A 260 15.29 12.82 3.19
N ILE A 261 15.64 11.56 3.44
CA ILE A 261 15.83 10.54 2.40
C ILE A 261 14.51 10.25 1.65
N ALA A 262 13.39 10.14 2.38
CA ALA A 262 12.09 9.94 1.76
C ALA A 262 11.66 11.12 0.88
N ILE A 263 11.91 12.35 1.32
CA ILE A 263 11.66 13.56 0.52
C ILE A 263 12.61 13.63 -0.68
N ALA A 264 13.90 13.34 -0.49
CA ALA A 264 14.88 13.28 -1.58
C ALA A 264 14.44 12.30 -2.67
N ARG A 265 13.97 11.11 -2.28
CA ARG A 265 13.38 10.10 -3.19
C ARG A 265 12.20 10.66 -3.97
N ALA A 266 11.25 11.32 -3.29
CA ALA A 266 10.06 11.87 -3.93
C ALA A 266 10.39 12.96 -4.96
N VAL A 267 11.44 13.76 -4.70
CA VAL A 267 11.87 14.85 -5.57
C VAL A 267 12.81 14.38 -6.69
N PHE A 268 13.44 13.20 -6.53
CA PHE A 268 14.39 12.65 -7.47
C PHE A 268 13.73 12.33 -8.82
N GLY A 269 14.39 12.70 -9.92
CA GLY A 269 13.85 12.58 -11.27
C GLY A 269 13.07 13.82 -11.72
N ASP A 270 12.43 13.72 -12.88
CA ASP A 270 11.71 14.84 -13.52
C ASP A 270 10.23 14.87 -13.14
N LYS A 271 9.93 14.76 -11.84
CA LYS A 271 8.56 14.77 -11.34
C LYS A 271 7.94 16.16 -11.52
N LEU A 272 6.76 16.21 -12.13
CA LEU A 272 6.01 17.45 -12.32
C LEU A 272 5.02 17.72 -11.18
N PHE A 273 4.59 16.64 -10.49
CA PHE A 273 3.66 16.71 -9.37
C PHE A 273 4.26 16.05 -8.13
N LEU A 274 4.26 16.80 -7.03
CA LEU A 274 4.76 16.34 -5.74
C LEU A 274 3.64 16.33 -4.72
N TYR A 275 3.57 15.28 -3.97
CA TYR A 275 2.66 15.12 -2.87
C TYR A 275 3.39 14.88 -1.55
N MET A 276 2.96 15.55 -0.48
CA MET A 276 3.56 15.42 0.84
C MET A 276 2.47 15.35 1.92
N ASP A 277 2.36 14.20 2.59
CA ASP A 277 1.45 13.99 3.71
C ASP A 277 2.23 14.10 5.02
N GLU A 278 1.99 15.19 5.74
CA GLU A 278 2.58 15.49 7.05
C GLU A 278 4.12 15.29 7.10
N PRO A 279 4.88 15.87 6.17
CA PRO A 279 6.31 15.58 6.01
C PRO A 279 7.17 16.01 7.20
N THR A 280 6.61 16.58 8.28
CA THR A 280 7.33 17.05 9.49
C THR A 280 6.84 16.45 10.79
N ALA A 281 6.00 15.41 10.73
CA ALA A 281 5.35 14.86 11.92
C ALA A 281 6.33 14.39 13.01
N SER A 282 7.54 13.98 12.63
CA SER A 282 8.57 13.41 13.52
C SER A 282 9.65 14.43 13.95
N LEU A 283 9.53 15.70 13.53
CA LEU A 283 10.58 16.70 13.76
C LEU A 283 10.25 17.65 14.91
N ASP A 284 11.31 18.10 15.59
CA ASP A 284 11.24 19.23 16.50
C ASP A 284 11.01 20.55 15.74
N PRO A 285 10.51 21.62 16.41
CA PRO A 285 10.12 22.86 15.74
C PRO A 285 11.26 23.57 14.97
N ILE A 286 12.51 23.44 15.42
CA ILE A 286 13.66 24.06 14.74
C ILE A 286 14.02 23.29 13.47
N SER A 287 14.08 21.97 13.59
CA SER A 287 14.30 21.09 12.45
C SER A 287 13.19 21.20 11.41
N GLU A 288 11.95 21.42 11.84
CA GLU A 288 10.80 21.66 10.97
C GLU A 288 11.00 22.91 10.11
N VAL A 289 11.37 24.04 10.69
CA VAL A 289 11.61 25.30 9.95
C VAL A 289 12.76 25.16 8.95
N ASN A 290 13.83 24.45 9.33
CA ASN A 290 14.95 24.19 8.42
C ASN A 290 14.51 23.33 7.24
N LEU A 291 13.77 22.24 7.51
CA LEU A 291 13.25 21.37 6.47
C LEU A 291 12.31 22.12 5.51
N TYR A 292 11.48 23.03 5.99
CA TYR A 292 10.64 23.87 5.11
C TYR A 292 11.46 24.67 4.12
N SER A 293 12.59 25.23 4.55
CA SER A 293 13.48 25.98 3.66
C SER A 293 14.15 25.10 2.62
N GLU A 294 14.54 23.88 2.99
CA GLU A 294 15.14 22.85 2.12
C GLU A 294 14.12 22.37 1.08
N ILE A 295 12.91 22.01 1.52
CA ILE A 295 11.81 21.57 0.67
C ILE A 295 11.42 22.65 -0.34
N LYS A 296 11.32 23.92 0.09
CA LYS A 296 10.96 25.03 -0.79
C LYS A 296 11.96 25.19 -1.94
N LYS A 297 13.25 24.99 -1.69
CA LYS A 297 14.29 25.00 -2.73
C LYS A 297 14.14 23.87 -3.74
N ALA A 298 13.68 22.71 -3.27
CA ALA A 298 13.50 21.52 -4.09
C ALA A 298 12.27 21.57 -5.01
N PHE A 299 11.29 22.43 -4.71
CA PHE A 299 10.06 22.51 -5.50
C PHE A 299 10.24 23.11 -6.89
N GLY A 300 11.05 24.17 -7.02
CA GLY A 300 11.17 24.87 -8.30
C GLY A 300 9.80 25.18 -8.91
N ASP A 301 9.62 24.85 -10.19
CA ASP A 301 8.38 25.06 -10.94
C ASP A 301 7.38 23.88 -10.82
N LYS A 302 7.64 22.91 -9.94
CA LYS A 302 6.78 21.72 -9.78
C LYS A 302 5.46 22.10 -9.12
N THR A 303 4.39 21.40 -9.49
CA THR A 303 3.12 21.46 -8.75
C THR A 303 3.25 20.67 -7.46
N VAL A 304 2.88 21.27 -6.34
CA VAL A 304 3.05 20.64 -5.03
C VAL A 304 1.77 20.71 -4.23
N VAL A 305 1.35 19.57 -3.69
CA VAL A 305 0.21 19.47 -2.77
C VAL A 305 0.71 18.96 -1.42
N PHE A 306 0.50 19.79 -0.39
CA PHE A 306 0.77 19.43 1.00
C PHE A 306 -0.52 19.06 1.70
N VAL A 307 -0.47 18.00 2.47
CA VAL A 307 -1.49 17.78 3.50
C VAL A 307 -0.87 18.01 4.85
N SER A 308 -1.51 18.83 5.64
CA SER A 308 -1.08 19.05 7.00
C SER A 308 -2.27 19.39 7.90
N HIS A 309 -2.19 18.96 9.13
CA HIS A 309 -3.03 19.48 10.21
C HIS A 309 -2.34 20.64 10.94
N ARG A 310 -1.10 21.00 10.57
CA ARG A 310 -0.33 22.11 11.16
C ARG A 310 -0.40 23.34 10.27
N VAL A 311 -0.72 24.47 10.86
CA VAL A 311 -0.86 25.75 10.15
C VAL A 311 0.47 26.31 9.64
N GLY A 312 1.63 25.82 10.11
CA GLY A 312 2.94 26.23 9.63
C GLY A 312 3.14 26.03 8.11
N PHE A 313 2.51 25.01 7.54
CA PHE A 313 2.55 24.74 6.09
C PHE A 313 1.76 25.75 5.25
N ALA A 314 0.81 26.47 5.85
CA ALA A 314 0.06 27.51 5.17
C ALA A 314 0.98 28.61 4.56
N ASN A 315 2.14 28.84 5.18
CA ASN A 315 3.10 29.84 4.73
C ASN A 315 3.95 29.37 3.52
N LEU A 316 3.92 28.09 3.19
CA LEU A 316 4.63 27.53 2.02
C LEU A 316 3.74 27.45 0.78
N ALA A 317 2.44 27.48 0.97
CA ALA A 317 1.44 27.37 -0.08
C ALA A 317 0.96 28.75 -0.54
N GLU A 318 0.72 28.86 -1.84
CA GLU A 318 0.10 30.04 -2.46
C GLU A 318 -1.43 29.99 -2.32
N ARG A 319 -1.98 28.75 -2.22
CA ARG A 319 -3.40 28.47 -2.16
C ARG A 319 -3.68 27.41 -1.07
N ILE A 320 -4.72 27.63 -0.32
CA ILE A 320 -5.15 26.75 0.78
C ILE A 320 -6.55 26.24 0.46
N LEU A 321 -6.70 24.93 0.54
CA LEU A 321 -7.99 24.24 0.48
C LEU A 321 -8.32 23.76 1.89
N PHE A 322 -9.38 24.31 2.48
CA PHE A 322 -9.84 23.84 3.78
C PHE A 322 -10.91 22.77 3.58
N VAL A 323 -10.58 21.55 4.01
CA VAL A 323 -11.46 20.38 3.87
C VAL A 323 -12.12 20.09 5.20
N ASN A 324 -13.46 19.97 5.18
CA ASN A 324 -14.26 19.57 6.32
C ASN A 324 -15.38 18.63 5.89
N ASP A 325 -15.61 17.55 6.63
CA ASP A 325 -16.65 16.54 6.39
C ASP A 325 -16.72 16.01 4.94
N GLY A 326 -15.56 15.89 4.30
CA GLY A 326 -15.44 15.38 2.93
C GLY A 326 -15.69 16.39 1.82
N GLU A 327 -15.81 17.68 2.15
CA GLU A 327 -16.04 18.77 1.20
C GLU A 327 -14.92 19.82 1.28
N ILE A 328 -14.61 20.49 0.16
CA ILE A 328 -13.78 21.69 0.17
C ILE A 328 -14.69 22.87 0.55
N VAL A 329 -14.62 23.31 1.80
CA VAL A 329 -15.50 24.37 2.32
C VAL A 329 -14.92 25.76 2.12
N GLU A 330 -13.61 25.90 2.02
CA GLU A 330 -12.91 27.16 1.72
C GLU A 330 -11.72 26.94 0.81
N ASP A 331 -11.51 27.88 -0.11
CA ASP A 331 -10.45 27.90 -1.11
C ASP A 331 -9.97 29.35 -1.27
N GLY A 332 -8.67 29.58 -1.16
CA GLY A 332 -8.05 30.90 -1.29
C GLY A 332 -6.66 30.97 -0.67
N SER A 333 -6.03 32.14 -0.74
CA SER A 333 -4.76 32.42 -0.06
C SER A 333 -4.94 32.54 1.45
N HIS A 334 -3.85 32.39 2.20
CA HIS A 334 -3.85 32.60 3.65
C HIS A 334 -4.50 33.93 4.04
N LYS A 335 -4.14 35.02 3.35
CA LYS A 335 -4.66 36.36 3.63
C LYS A 335 -6.18 36.45 3.41
N GLU A 336 -6.66 35.97 2.29
CA GLU A 336 -8.09 35.95 1.94
C GLU A 336 -8.90 35.14 2.95
N LEU A 337 -8.43 33.98 3.36
CA LEU A 337 -9.13 33.11 4.30
C LEU A 337 -9.12 33.70 5.72
N MET A 338 -8.05 34.36 6.13
CA MET A 338 -7.98 35.07 7.40
C MET A 338 -8.93 36.26 7.43
N GLU A 339 -9.10 37.00 6.33
CA GLU A 339 -10.05 38.14 6.22
C GLU A 339 -11.50 37.62 6.22
N LYS A 340 -11.81 36.46 5.63
CA LYS A 340 -13.15 35.85 5.63
C LYS A 340 -13.62 35.42 7.01
N LYS A 341 -12.73 35.18 7.97
CA LYS A 341 -13.01 34.73 9.35
C LYS A 341 -13.89 33.46 9.41
N GLY A 342 -13.71 32.54 8.46
CA GLY A 342 -14.46 31.30 8.34
C GLY A 342 -13.86 30.13 9.11
N PHE A 343 -14.00 28.92 8.54
CA PHE A 343 -13.50 27.68 9.15
C PHE A 343 -11.97 27.68 9.28
N TYR A 344 -11.25 28.10 8.25
CA TYR A 344 -9.79 28.21 8.29
C TYR A 344 -9.30 29.16 9.36
N TYR A 345 -9.91 30.37 9.49
CA TYR A 345 -9.57 31.34 10.52
C TYR A 345 -9.73 30.77 11.94
N ASN A 346 -10.85 30.11 12.21
CA ASN A 346 -11.11 29.52 13.52
C ASN A 346 -10.09 28.42 13.83
N PHE A 347 -9.85 27.51 12.86
CA PHE A 347 -8.88 26.43 12.99
C PHE A 347 -7.45 26.95 13.19
N TYR A 348 -7.07 28.02 12.47
CA TYR A 348 -5.76 28.66 12.60
C TYR A 348 -5.57 29.26 13.99
N ASN A 349 -6.54 30.01 14.49
CA ASN A 349 -6.46 30.65 15.80
C ASN A 349 -6.52 29.64 16.97
N GLU A 350 -7.26 28.57 16.85
CA GLU A 350 -7.23 27.48 17.82
C GLU A 350 -5.83 26.87 17.94
N GLN A 351 -5.18 26.63 16.83
CA GLN A 351 -3.81 26.10 16.85
C GLN A 351 -2.80 27.09 17.42
N LEU A 352 -2.90 28.37 17.08
CA LEU A 352 -2.02 29.40 17.66
C LEU A 352 -2.12 29.48 19.20
N LYS A 353 -3.30 29.36 19.76
CA LYS A 353 -3.49 29.33 21.23
C LYS A 353 -2.72 28.16 21.87
N TRP A 354 -2.65 27.01 21.23
CA TRP A 354 -1.85 25.89 21.70
C TRP A 354 -0.35 26.21 21.72
N TYR A 355 0.16 26.93 20.72
CA TYR A 355 1.56 27.33 20.66
C TYR A 355 1.91 28.44 21.64
N GLU A 356 0.98 29.35 21.95
CA GLU A 356 1.16 30.43 22.92
C GLU A 356 1.02 29.94 24.37
N GLY A 357 0.10 29.00 24.65
CA GLY A 357 -0.11 28.45 26.00
C GLY A 357 1.07 27.57 26.48
N VAL A 358 1.95 27.10 25.58
CA VAL A 358 3.20 26.39 25.93
C VAL A 358 4.31 27.34 26.41
N LYS A 359 4.18 28.67 26.21
CA LYS A 359 5.14 29.66 26.70
C LYS A 359 4.89 30.09 28.18
N GLU A 360 3.79 29.66 28.78
CA GLU A 360 3.44 30.01 30.18
C GLU A 360 3.60 28.85 31.17
N ILE A 361 4.15 27.69 30.74
CA ILE A 361 4.56 26.58 31.60
C ILE A 361 6.09 26.48 31.60
#